data_c827e63d8139cf9b9db208cb07f8d33a
#
_entry.id   c827e63d8139cf9b9db208cb07f8d33a
#
_cell.length_a   1.000
_cell.length_b   1.000
_cell.length_c   1.000
_cell.angle_alpha   90.00
_cell.angle_beta   90.00
_cell.angle_gamma   90.00
#
_symmetry.space_group_name_H-M   'P 1'
#
loop_
_entity.id
_entity.type
_entity.pdbx_description
1 polymer ?
#
loop_
_entity_poly.entity_id
_entity_poly.type
_entity_poly.pdbx_seq_one_letter_code
_entity_poly.pdbx_strand_id
1 'polypeptide(L)'
;EDYNVVINVETHGPYTSNQDFMLRLFEYFDSPYRRFNFDTGNTFIAGKDPLEFCQAFRKYLTHCHIKDVSPALAAAVRGEETGIGSSEVPVGGGVNADNIRAVIRYLQETNWDGAVSLECSGTDENTRKSLEFMRSVVAGG
;
A
#
# COMPACT_ATOMS: atom_id res chain seq x y z
N GLU A 1 -9.36 20.91 10.17
CA GLU A 1 -8.32 21.49 11.05
C GLU A 1 -8.82 21.72 12.47
N ASP A 2 -10.07 22.14 12.62
CA ASP A 2 -10.65 22.49 13.95
C ASP A 2 -10.62 21.35 14.99
N TYR A 3 -10.53 20.11 14.51
CA TYR A 3 -10.56 18.91 15.36
C TYR A 3 -9.20 18.19 15.47
N ASN A 4 -8.14 18.67 14.83
CA ASN A 4 -6.83 18.03 14.78
C ASN A 4 -6.88 16.56 14.30
N VAL A 5 -7.80 16.24 13.39
CA VAL A 5 -7.98 14.89 12.83
C VAL A 5 -7.30 14.80 11.48
N VAL A 6 -6.40 13.83 11.32
CA VAL A 6 -5.78 13.51 10.04
C VAL A 6 -6.71 12.59 9.24
N ILE A 7 -6.97 12.99 8.00
CA ILE A 7 -7.71 12.18 7.01
C ILE A 7 -6.70 11.58 6.04
N ASN A 8 -6.60 10.26 6.03
CA ASN A 8 -5.78 9.54 5.06
C ASN A 8 -6.62 9.14 3.85
N VAL A 9 -6.22 9.59 2.68
CA VAL A 9 -6.77 9.12 1.40
C VAL A 9 -6.05 7.83 1.03
N GLU A 10 -6.80 6.77 0.76
CA GLU A 10 -6.24 5.46 0.45
C GLU A 10 -6.26 5.17 -1.05
N THR A 11 -5.28 4.42 -1.56
CA THR A 11 -5.34 3.79 -2.88
C THR A 11 -6.42 2.72 -2.90
N HIS A 12 -7.62 3.11 -3.34
CA HIS A 12 -8.82 2.26 -3.32
C HIS A 12 -9.78 2.68 -4.44
N GLY A 13 -9.63 2.09 -5.62
CA GLY A 13 -10.47 2.38 -6.77
C GLY A 13 -9.84 3.32 -7.81
N PRO A 14 -10.59 3.63 -8.89
CA PRO A 14 -10.03 4.22 -10.10
C PRO A 14 -9.45 5.62 -9.91
N TYR A 15 -10.03 6.42 -9.03
CA TYR A 15 -9.52 7.78 -8.78
C TYR A 15 -8.24 7.79 -7.95
N THR A 16 -8.23 7.05 -6.87
CA THR A 16 -7.11 7.06 -5.92
C THR A 16 -5.95 6.15 -6.36
N SER A 17 -6.13 5.33 -7.38
CA SER A 17 -5.07 4.60 -8.09
C SER A 17 -4.54 5.36 -9.31
N ASN A 18 -5.13 6.52 -9.63
CA ASN A 18 -4.65 7.40 -10.67
C ASN A 18 -3.69 8.43 -10.09
N GLN A 19 -2.41 8.34 -10.47
CA GLN A 19 -1.35 9.18 -9.93
C GLN A 19 -1.58 10.67 -10.20
N ASP A 20 -1.98 11.03 -11.41
CA ASP A 20 -2.21 12.43 -11.78
C ASP A 20 -3.39 13.04 -11.01
N PHE A 21 -4.47 12.26 -10.85
CA PHE A 21 -5.60 12.69 -10.05
C PHE A 21 -5.20 12.91 -8.58
N MET A 22 -4.46 11.97 -8.01
CA MET A 22 -4.01 12.06 -6.62
C MET A 22 -3.04 13.21 -6.39
N LEU A 23 -2.11 13.47 -7.32
CA LEU A 23 -1.21 14.62 -7.23
C LEU A 23 -2.01 15.93 -7.22
N ARG A 24 -2.96 16.09 -8.16
CA ARG A 24 -3.85 17.26 -8.18
C ARG A 24 -4.67 17.41 -6.91
N LEU A 25 -5.17 16.29 -6.36
CA LEU A 25 -5.91 16.29 -5.10
C LEU A 25 -5.05 16.83 -3.95
N PHE A 26 -3.80 16.38 -3.83
CA PHE A 26 -2.88 16.82 -2.77
C PHE A 26 -2.31 18.23 -3.00
N GLU A 27 -2.19 18.68 -4.25
CA GLU A 27 -1.73 20.03 -4.58
C GLU A 27 -2.82 21.08 -4.46
N TYR A 28 -4.08 20.72 -4.77
CA TYR A 28 -5.21 21.64 -4.72
C TYR A 28 -5.45 22.26 -3.34
N PHE A 29 -5.15 21.52 -2.29
CA PHE A 29 -5.37 21.97 -0.92
C PHE A 29 -4.25 21.49 0.00
N ASP A 30 -3.32 22.36 0.30
CA ASP A 30 -2.20 22.05 1.19
C ASP A 30 -2.66 22.10 2.65
N SER A 31 -2.81 20.93 3.26
CA SER A 31 -3.19 20.79 4.66
C SER A 31 -2.38 19.69 5.35
N PRO A 32 -1.88 19.97 6.57
CA PRO A 32 -1.20 18.95 7.38
C PRO A 32 -2.14 17.80 7.79
N TYR A 33 -3.43 17.98 7.67
CA TYR A 33 -4.44 17.00 8.06
C TYR A 33 -4.94 16.13 6.89
N ARG A 34 -4.50 16.39 5.65
CA ARG A 34 -4.76 15.53 4.51
C ARG A 34 -3.49 14.76 4.16
N ARG A 35 -3.54 13.46 4.37
CA ARG A 35 -2.41 12.56 4.22
C ARG A 35 -2.77 11.37 3.36
N PHE A 36 -1.81 10.52 3.13
CA PHE A 36 -1.92 9.37 2.26
C PHE A 36 -1.75 8.07 3.05
N ASN A 37 -2.70 7.14 2.85
CA ASN A 37 -2.60 5.75 3.20
C ASN A 37 -2.33 4.96 1.92
N PHE A 38 -1.14 4.44 1.80
CA PHE A 38 -0.71 3.70 0.63
C PHE A 38 -1.01 2.21 0.80
N ASP A 39 -1.83 1.62 -0.09
CA ASP A 39 -2.08 0.20 -0.13
C ASP A 39 -1.28 -0.45 -1.26
N THR A 40 -0.37 -1.37 -0.90
CA THR A 40 0.52 -2.06 -1.84
C THR A 40 -0.23 -2.98 -2.80
N GLY A 41 -1.28 -3.66 -2.32
CA GLY A 41 -2.07 -4.61 -3.11
C GLY A 41 -3.02 -3.91 -4.07
N ASN A 42 -3.75 -2.90 -3.60
CA ASN A 42 -4.67 -2.14 -4.46
C ASN A 42 -3.91 -1.40 -5.57
N THR A 43 -2.74 -0.83 -5.26
CA THR A 43 -1.86 -0.21 -6.25
C THR A 43 -1.39 -1.23 -7.29
N PHE A 44 -0.98 -2.42 -6.84
CA PHE A 44 -0.57 -3.51 -7.74
C PHE A 44 -1.72 -3.98 -8.63
N ILE A 45 -2.93 -4.19 -8.08
CA ILE A 45 -4.12 -4.60 -8.83
C ILE A 45 -4.48 -3.57 -9.90
N ALA A 46 -4.38 -2.27 -9.59
CA ALA A 46 -4.58 -1.19 -10.55
C ALA A 46 -3.54 -1.14 -11.69
N GLY A 47 -2.60 -2.08 -11.74
CA GLY A 47 -1.58 -2.16 -12.77
C GLY A 47 -0.40 -1.22 -12.58
N LYS A 48 -0.31 -0.55 -11.42
CA LYS A 48 0.78 0.38 -11.11
C LYS A 48 1.96 -0.36 -10.46
N ASP A 49 3.13 0.24 -10.53
CA ASP A 49 4.29 -0.18 -9.75
C ASP A 49 4.16 0.38 -8.32
N PRO A 50 4.09 -0.48 -7.27
CA PRO A 50 3.93 -0.02 -5.90
C PRO A 50 5.09 0.84 -5.39
N LEU A 51 6.34 0.56 -5.82
CA LEU A 51 7.49 1.36 -5.40
C LEU A 51 7.46 2.76 -6.00
N GLU A 52 7.24 2.87 -7.32
CA GLU A 52 7.14 4.15 -8.00
C GLU A 52 6.00 5.00 -7.42
N PHE A 53 4.86 4.38 -7.15
CA PHE A 53 3.70 5.07 -6.56
C PHE A 53 4.00 5.55 -5.13
N CYS A 54 4.60 4.72 -4.31
CA CYS A 54 5.04 5.08 -2.96
C CYS A 54 6.01 6.27 -2.98
N GLN A 55 6.98 6.26 -3.89
CA GLN A 55 7.96 7.33 -4.06
C GLN A 55 7.30 8.66 -4.46
N ALA A 56 6.35 8.63 -5.40
CA ALA A 56 5.63 9.81 -5.87
C ALA A 56 4.86 10.52 -4.74
N PHE A 57 4.31 9.75 -3.78
CA PHE A 57 3.50 10.29 -2.69
C PHE A 57 4.20 10.32 -1.33
N ARG A 58 5.53 10.08 -1.29
CA ARG A 58 6.31 9.97 -0.05
C ARG A 58 6.09 11.11 0.94
N LYS A 59 5.99 12.36 0.47
CA LYS A 59 5.79 13.55 1.32
C LYS A 59 4.44 13.61 2.03
N TYR A 60 3.43 12.90 1.51
CA TYR A 60 2.09 12.85 2.07
C TYR A 60 1.85 11.59 2.90
N LEU A 61 2.74 10.61 2.79
CA LEU A 61 2.58 9.28 3.33
C LEU A 61 2.70 9.27 4.86
N THR A 62 1.67 8.79 5.53
CA THR A 62 1.66 8.59 6.99
C THR A 62 1.25 7.19 7.40
N HIS A 63 0.66 6.42 6.48
CA HIS A 63 0.23 5.06 6.72
C HIS A 63 0.42 4.20 5.47
N CYS A 64 0.76 2.93 5.67
CA CYS A 64 0.81 1.91 4.63
C CYS A 64 -0.04 0.71 5.02
N HIS A 65 -0.92 0.30 4.12
CA HIS A 65 -1.50 -1.03 4.12
C HIS A 65 -0.61 -1.98 3.30
N ILE A 66 -0.16 -3.03 3.93
CA ILE A 66 0.63 -4.07 3.27
C ILE A 66 -0.29 -5.23 2.94
N LYS A 67 -0.59 -5.34 1.66
CA LYS A 67 -1.46 -6.36 1.06
C LYS A 67 -0.70 -7.08 -0.04
N ASP A 68 -0.71 -8.40 0.01
CA ASP A 68 -0.25 -9.23 -1.10
C ASP A 68 -1.44 -9.69 -1.96
N VAL A 69 -1.18 -10.16 -3.14
CA VAL A 69 -2.20 -10.50 -4.15
C VAL A 69 -1.97 -11.93 -4.64
N SER A 70 -3.03 -12.75 -4.62
CA SER A 70 -2.93 -14.12 -5.15
C SER A 70 -2.71 -14.12 -6.66
N PRO A 71 -2.04 -15.14 -7.21
CA PRO A 71 -1.89 -15.31 -8.66
C PRO A 71 -3.22 -15.31 -9.41
N ALA A 72 -4.24 -15.94 -8.83
CA ALA A 72 -5.58 -16.01 -9.44
C ALA A 72 -6.25 -14.63 -9.50
N LEU A 73 -6.17 -13.85 -8.42
CA LEU A 73 -6.71 -12.49 -8.40
C LEU A 73 -5.96 -11.58 -9.37
N ALA A 74 -4.63 -11.66 -9.39
CA ALA A 74 -3.82 -10.89 -10.33
C ALA A 74 -4.15 -11.20 -11.79
N ALA A 75 -4.32 -12.48 -12.13
CA ALA A 75 -4.71 -12.90 -13.47
C ALA A 75 -6.11 -12.42 -13.89
N ALA A 76 -7.02 -12.30 -12.92
CA ALA A 76 -8.39 -11.88 -13.19
C ALA A 76 -8.55 -10.36 -13.36
N VAL A 77 -7.85 -9.54 -12.54
CA VAL A 77 -8.20 -8.12 -12.40
C VAL A 77 -7.02 -7.14 -12.46
N ARG A 78 -5.76 -7.62 -12.56
CA ARG A 78 -4.64 -6.69 -12.61
C ARG A 78 -4.68 -5.82 -13.88
N GLY A 79 -4.58 -4.51 -13.66
CA GLY A 79 -4.66 -3.51 -14.73
C GLY A 79 -6.07 -3.00 -14.99
N GLU A 80 -7.08 -3.54 -14.28
CA GLU A 80 -8.42 -2.98 -14.32
C GLU A 80 -8.50 -1.70 -13.47
N GLU A 81 -9.36 -0.78 -13.89
CA GLU A 81 -9.48 0.54 -13.24
C GLU A 81 -9.94 0.47 -11.78
N THR A 82 -10.55 -0.62 -11.37
CA THR A 82 -11.09 -0.74 -10.00
C THR A 82 -10.01 -0.64 -8.93
N GLY A 83 -8.85 -1.27 -9.14
CA GLY A 83 -7.74 -1.27 -8.17
C GLY A 83 -8.13 -1.77 -6.77
N ILE A 84 -9.13 -2.65 -6.69
CA ILE A 84 -9.65 -3.16 -5.41
C ILE A 84 -9.68 -4.68 -5.46
N GLY A 85 -9.18 -5.31 -4.39
CA GLY A 85 -9.28 -6.75 -4.24
C GLY A 85 -9.04 -7.20 -2.81
N SER A 86 -9.76 -8.23 -2.37
CA SER A 86 -9.52 -8.89 -1.09
C SER A 86 -8.33 -9.83 -1.22
N SER A 87 -7.39 -9.73 -0.32
CA SER A 87 -6.27 -10.65 -0.26
C SER A 87 -6.67 -11.94 0.46
N GLU A 88 -6.57 -13.06 -0.24
CA GLU A 88 -6.82 -14.40 0.30
C GLU A 88 -5.51 -15.13 0.69
N VAL A 89 -4.38 -14.49 0.47
CA VAL A 89 -3.05 -15.03 0.76
C VAL A 89 -2.38 -14.25 1.88
N PRO A 90 -1.49 -14.89 2.65
CA PRO A 90 -0.65 -14.14 3.59
C PRO A 90 0.28 -13.20 2.83
N VAL A 91 0.65 -12.11 3.46
CA VAL A 91 1.69 -11.22 2.94
C VAL A 91 2.99 -12.00 2.78
N GLY A 92 3.60 -11.91 1.61
CA GLY A 92 4.78 -12.70 1.22
C GLY A 92 4.43 -14.05 0.55
N GLY A 93 3.14 -14.40 0.45
CA GLY A 93 2.68 -15.62 -0.21
C GLY A 93 2.06 -15.40 -1.59
N GLY A 94 2.00 -14.18 -2.06
CA GLY A 94 1.42 -13.80 -3.34
C GLY A 94 2.44 -13.31 -4.37
N VAL A 95 1.92 -12.73 -5.45
CA VAL A 95 2.72 -12.25 -6.59
C VAL A 95 3.22 -10.81 -6.40
N ASN A 96 2.81 -10.13 -5.34
CA ASN A 96 3.24 -8.77 -5.01
C ASN A 96 4.37 -8.73 -3.95
N ALA A 97 4.84 -9.88 -3.49
CA ALA A 97 5.81 -10.00 -2.40
C ALA A 97 7.12 -9.21 -2.64
N ASP A 98 7.66 -9.23 -3.85
CA ASP A 98 8.90 -8.52 -4.18
C ASP A 98 8.71 -7.01 -4.20
N ASN A 99 7.57 -6.52 -4.67
CA ASN A 99 7.21 -5.11 -4.58
C ASN A 99 7.07 -4.65 -3.11
N ILE A 100 6.46 -5.48 -2.27
CA ILE A 100 6.36 -5.20 -0.83
C ILE A 100 7.76 -5.08 -0.21
N ARG A 101 8.68 -6.00 -0.52
CA ARG A 101 10.09 -5.90 -0.07
C ARG A 101 10.73 -4.59 -0.51
N ALA A 102 10.57 -4.22 -1.78
CA ALA A 102 11.14 -2.99 -2.33
C ALA A 102 10.57 -1.73 -1.63
N VAL A 103 9.26 -1.69 -1.41
CA VAL A 103 8.60 -0.58 -0.69
C VAL A 103 9.12 -0.48 0.75
N ILE A 104 9.16 -1.57 1.50
CA ILE A 104 9.61 -1.53 2.91
C ILE A 104 11.09 -1.11 3.00
N ARG A 105 11.95 -1.62 2.13
CA ARG A 105 13.37 -1.17 2.07
C ARG A 105 13.48 0.32 1.79
N TYR A 106 12.76 0.83 0.81
CA TYR A 106 12.74 2.25 0.49
C TYR A 106 12.28 3.10 1.68
N LEU A 107 11.24 2.68 2.39
CA LEU A 107 10.75 3.39 3.58
C LEU A 107 11.80 3.40 4.70
N GLN A 108 12.52 2.29 4.91
CA GLN A 108 13.62 2.21 5.87
C GLN A 108 14.80 3.11 5.46
N GLU A 109 15.25 3.04 4.21
CA GLU A 109 16.37 3.84 3.67
C GLU A 109 16.09 5.35 3.73
N THR A 110 14.82 5.74 3.64
CA THR A 110 14.38 7.14 3.73
C THR A 110 13.97 7.56 5.14
N ASN A 111 14.23 6.73 6.15
CA ASN A 111 13.88 6.98 7.55
C ASN A 111 12.41 7.41 7.74
N TRP A 112 11.50 6.69 7.08
CA TRP A 112 10.09 6.95 7.25
C TRP A 112 9.59 6.34 8.57
N ASP A 113 8.82 7.11 9.33
CA ASP A 113 8.37 6.80 10.70
C ASP A 113 6.84 6.62 10.83
N GLY A 114 6.14 6.49 9.72
CA GLY A 114 4.70 6.28 9.71
C GLY A 114 4.27 4.87 10.11
N ALA A 115 2.96 4.66 10.16
CA ALA A 115 2.38 3.38 10.57
C ALA A 115 2.29 2.39 9.41
N VAL A 116 2.54 1.11 9.69
CA VAL A 116 2.36 -0.01 8.76
C VAL A 116 1.34 -0.98 9.34
N SER A 117 0.30 -1.29 8.58
CA SER A 117 -0.72 -2.28 8.93
C SER A 117 -0.72 -3.43 7.92
N LEU A 118 -0.85 -4.65 8.43
CA LEU A 118 -1.08 -5.81 7.58
C LEU A 118 -2.55 -5.86 7.16
N GLU A 119 -2.80 -5.94 5.88
CA GLU A 119 -4.13 -6.17 5.32
C GLU A 119 -4.16 -7.54 4.64
N CYS A 120 -4.33 -8.56 5.45
CA CYS A 120 -4.52 -9.93 5.00
C CYS A 120 -5.85 -10.47 5.56
N SER A 121 -6.65 -11.06 4.69
CA SER A 121 -7.85 -11.78 5.10
C SER A 121 -7.54 -13.26 5.40
N GLY A 122 -8.44 -13.92 6.10
CA GLY A 122 -8.37 -15.34 6.30
C GLY A 122 -8.07 -15.76 7.74
N THR A 123 -7.18 -16.73 7.89
CA THR A 123 -6.97 -17.46 9.15
C THR A 123 -5.88 -16.81 10.00
N ASP A 124 -5.83 -17.19 11.29
CA ASP A 124 -4.71 -16.87 12.19
C ASP A 124 -3.37 -17.32 11.60
N GLU A 125 -3.37 -18.40 10.84
CA GLU A 125 -2.19 -18.91 10.13
C GLU A 125 -1.70 -17.91 9.07
N ASN A 126 -2.60 -17.27 8.30
CA ASN A 126 -2.23 -16.23 7.34
C ASN A 126 -1.64 -15.00 8.05
N THR A 127 -2.23 -14.60 9.17
CA THR A 127 -1.72 -13.50 9.98
C THR A 127 -0.32 -13.82 10.52
N ARG A 128 -0.09 -15.02 11.02
CA ARG A 128 1.22 -15.46 11.53
C ARG A 128 2.28 -15.45 10.42
N LYS A 129 1.98 -16.01 9.25
CA LYS A 129 2.89 -16.01 8.09
C LYS A 129 3.21 -14.59 7.60
N SER A 130 2.21 -13.73 7.57
CA SER A 130 2.38 -12.33 7.20
C SER A 130 3.34 -11.60 8.15
N LEU A 131 3.18 -11.82 9.46
CA LEU A 131 4.09 -11.25 10.46
C LEU A 131 5.52 -11.79 10.35
N GLU A 132 5.67 -13.09 10.10
CA GLU A 132 6.99 -13.71 9.89
C GLU A 132 7.70 -13.12 8.67
N PHE A 133 6.98 -12.99 7.55
CA PHE A 133 7.50 -12.37 6.35
C PHE A 133 7.93 -10.92 6.62
N MET A 134 7.07 -10.09 7.21
CA MET A 134 7.39 -8.69 7.48
C MET A 134 8.59 -8.53 8.42
N ARG A 135 8.69 -9.38 9.45
CA ARG A 135 9.86 -9.39 10.34
C ARG A 135 11.14 -9.73 9.59
N SER A 136 11.10 -10.68 8.66
CA SER A 136 12.27 -11.02 7.82
C SER A 136 12.67 -9.82 6.94
N VAL A 137 11.71 -9.17 6.29
CA VAL A 137 11.99 -8.01 5.44
C VAL A 137 12.60 -6.86 6.23
N VAL A 138 12.03 -6.54 7.39
CA VAL A 138 12.55 -5.47 8.26
C VAL A 138 13.95 -5.78 8.79
N ALA A 139 14.27 -7.05 9.02
CA ALA A 139 15.59 -7.49 9.46
C ALA A 139 16.65 -7.54 8.32
N GLY A 140 16.30 -7.19 7.08
CA GLY A 140 17.19 -7.16 5.93
C GLY A 140 17.23 -8.47 5.13
N GLY A 141 16.21 -9.33 5.30
CA GLY A 141 16.05 -10.58 4.56
C GLY A 141 15.37 -10.40 3.19
#